data_cbd0583acc4d01805a0054fbccd1194c
#
_entry.id   cbd0583acc4d01805a0054fbccd1194c
#
_cell.length_a   1.000
_cell.length_b   1.000
_cell.length_c   1.000
_cell.angle_alpha   90.00
_cell.angle_beta   90.00
_cell.angle_gamma   90.00
#
_symmetry.space_group_name_H-M   'P 1'
#
loop_
_entity.id
_entity.type
_entity.pdbx_description
1 polymer ?
#
loop_
_entity_poly.entity_id
_entity_poly.type
_entity_poly.pdbx_seq_one_letter_code
_entity_poly.pdbx_strand_id
1 'polypeptide(L)'
;MFNNIDSTTRNPLRHPDNNNLSLHYGDTFEGLPLQIDKGPYIREYLSALKQTIELAMAEYPRMLAFRVDLRLPRGIELQDYANTNQVISRFFESFTKKIRYHQGKVRQRDGYARGCKVRYVWSREVGQEGKQHYHVLILLNGNAYYTVGRLRSERVSMISRIEDSWAGALGLSVDQVRGLVHIPENAEYRIDRYVRRDDVDELPALFHRASYLCKVATKSFGDRQHGFGISRG
;
A
#
# COMPACT_ATOMS: atom_id res chain seq x y z
N MET A 1 -17.22 33.41 41.62
CA MET A 1 -16.36 33.67 40.46
C MET A 1 -15.92 32.33 39.91
N PHE A 2 -16.59 31.82 38.87
CA PHE A 2 -16.19 30.59 38.20
C PHE A 2 -15.35 30.99 36.97
N ASN A 3 -14.06 30.74 37.03
CA ASN A 3 -13.18 30.90 35.88
C ASN A 3 -13.47 29.78 34.89
N ASN A 4 -14.23 30.09 33.84
CA ASN A 4 -14.32 29.31 32.63
C ASN A 4 -12.94 29.38 31.92
N ILE A 5 -12.12 28.38 32.10
CA ILE A 5 -10.95 28.15 31.26
C ILE A 5 -11.47 27.50 29.98
N ASP A 6 -11.80 28.31 29.01
CA ASP A 6 -12.10 27.89 27.63
C ASP A 6 -10.78 27.52 26.95
N SER A 7 -10.32 26.31 27.21
CA SER A 7 -9.15 25.76 26.54
C SER A 7 -9.56 25.22 25.16
N THR A 8 -9.79 26.12 24.20
CA THR A 8 -9.77 25.74 22.78
C THR A 8 -8.36 25.33 22.42
N THR A 9 -7.99 24.10 22.74
CA THR A 9 -6.75 23.49 22.26
C THR A 9 -6.84 23.36 20.74
N ARG A 10 -6.23 24.31 20.03
CA ARG A 10 -6.12 24.25 18.57
C ARG A 10 -5.32 22.98 18.22
N ASN A 11 -5.88 22.16 17.35
CA ASN A 11 -5.17 21.00 16.82
C ASN A 11 -3.82 21.40 16.24
N PRO A 12 -2.73 20.68 16.56
CA PRO A 12 -1.41 20.99 16.03
C PRO A 12 -1.38 20.88 14.50
N LEU A 13 -0.77 21.85 13.84
CA LEU A 13 -0.67 21.88 12.37
C LEU A 13 0.50 21.02 11.83
N ARG A 14 1.44 20.68 12.69
CA ARG A 14 2.65 19.90 12.37
C ARG A 14 2.74 18.65 13.21
N HIS A 15 3.41 17.62 12.64
CA HIS A 15 3.67 16.39 13.37
C HIS A 15 4.66 16.66 14.53
N PRO A 16 4.39 16.18 15.76
CA PRO A 16 5.22 16.48 16.93
C PRO A 16 6.68 15.97 16.76
N ASP A 17 6.86 14.80 16.17
CA ASP A 17 8.18 14.17 16.02
C ASP A 17 8.86 14.53 14.68
N ASN A 18 8.17 15.23 13.76
CA ASN A 18 8.74 15.63 12.47
C ASN A 18 8.05 16.88 11.92
N ASN A 19 8.61 18.05 12.20
CA ASN A 19 8.10 19.35 11.79
C ASN A 19 8.02 19.57 10.26
N ASN A 20 8.64 18.72 9.45
CA ASN A 20 8.50 18.77 8.00
C ASN A 20 7.16 18.18 7.49
N LEU A 21 6.40 17.54 8.38
CA LEU A 21 5.12 16.90 8.05
C LEU A 21 3.96 17.73 8.60
N SER A 22 2.98 18.00 7.75
CA SER A 22 1.76 18.73 8.08
C SER A 22 0.63 17.75 8.44
N LEU A 23 -0.23 18.13 9.38
CA LEU A 23 -1.37 17.32 9.80
C LEU A 23 -2.65 17.79 9.11
N HIS A 24 -3.47 16.82 8.74
CA HIS A 24 -4.79 17.00 8.14
C HIS A 24 -5.86 16.34 9.03
N TYR A 25 -6.90 17.09 9.39
CA TYR A 25 -7.96 16.68 10.32
C TYR A 25 -9.33 16.53 9.66
N GLY A 26 -9.44 16.83 8.36
CA GLY A 26 -10.69 16.73 7.63
C GLY A 26 -11.11 15.28 7.37
N ASP A 27 -12.37 15.10 7.03
CA ASP A 27 -12.99 13.85 6.58
C ASP A 27 -12.84 13.59 5.07
N THR A 28 -12.33 14.59 4.36
CA THR A 28 -12.01 14.54 2.94
C THR A 28 -10.65 15.15 2.66
N PHE A 29 -10.00 14.71 1.58
CA PHE A 29 -8.79 15.31 1.04
C PHE A 29 -8.94 15.53 -0.46
N GLU A 30 -8.93 16.80 -0.87
CA GLU A 30 -9.13 17.21 -2.27
C GLU A 30 -10.38 16.54 -2.91
N GLY A 31 -11.49 16.52 -2.17
CA GLY A 31 -12.77 15.97 -2.59
C GLY A 31 -12.92 14.45 -2.44
N LEU A 32 -11.87 13.73 -2.04
CA LEU A 32 -11.90 12.28 -1.83
C LEU A 32 -12.09 11.96 -0.33
N PRO A 33 -12.91 10.95 0.02
CA PRO A 33 -13.24 10.64 1.42
C PRO A 33 -12.07 10.00 2.17
N LEU A 34 -11.97 10.29 3.48
CA LEU A 34 -11.01 9.71 4.42
C LEU A 34 -11.72 8.89 5.50
N GLN A 35 -10.99 7.98 6.16
CA GLN A 35 -11.51 7.24 7.31
C GLN A 35 -11.52 8.13 8.55
N ILE A 36 -12.68 8.68 8.94
CA ILE A 36 -12.82 9.69 10.00
C ILE A 36 -12.20 9.24 11.33
N ASP A 37 -12.39 7.97 11.70
CA ASP A 37 -11.91 7.37 12.94
C ASP A 37 -10.40 7.05 12.97
N LYS A 38 -9.68 7.29 11.87
CA LYS A 38 -8.24 7.01 11.73
C LYS A 38 -7.38 8.29 11.69
N GLY A 39 -7.99 9.46 11.62
CA GLY A 39 -7.26 10.75 11.65
C GLY A 39 -6.55 11.02 12.99
N PRO A 40 -5.67 12.00 13.05
CA PRO A 40 -5.24 12.85 11.94
C PRO A 40 -4.35 12.11 10.92
N TYR A 41 -4.22 12.73 9.74
CA TYR A 41 -3.43 12.21 8.63
C TYR A 41 -2.20 13.07 8.35
N ILE A 42 -1.17 12.48 7.76
CA ILE A 42 0.00 13.21 7.24
C ILE A 42 -0.36 13.71 5.83
N ARG A 43 -0.42 15.02 5.65
CA ARG A 43 -0.84 15.67 4.41
C ARG A 43 0.04 15.30 3.22
N GLU A 44 1.36 15.28 3.43
CA GLU A 44 2.35 14.91 2.42
C GLU A 44 2.15 13.47 1.94
N TYR A 45 1.73 12.57 2.83
CA TYR A 45 1.44 11.17 2.48
C TYR A 45 0.13 11.05 1.69
N LEU A 46 -0.91 11.83 2.05
CA LEU A 46 -2.16 11.89 1.28
C LEU A 46 -1.91 12.42 -0.14
N SER A 47 -1.11 13.47 -0.28
CA SER A 47 -0.74 14.02 -1.59
C SER A 47 0.02 13.00 -2.43
N ALA A 48 1.01 12.29 -1.86
CA ALA A 48 1.79 11.27 -2.54
C ALA A 48 0.94 10.04 -2.92
N LEU A 49 0.00 9.62 -2.06
CA LEU A 49 -0.97 8.56 -2.34
C LEU A 49 -1.83 8.95 -3.55
N LYS A 50 -2.46 10.14 -3.52
CA LYS A 50 -3.31 10.64 -4.59
C LYS A 50 -2.55 10.71 -5.91
N GLN A 51 -1.37 11.33 -5.91
CA GLN A 51 -0.51 11.43 -7.10
C GLN A 51 -0.15 10.06 -7.66
N THR A 52 0.15 9.06 -6.82
CA THR A 52 0.49 7.71 -7.29
C THR A 52 -0.70 7.03 -7.97
N ILE A 53 -1.91 7.21 -7.43
CA ILE A 53 -3.15 6.71 -8.05
C ILE A 53 -3.41 7.41 -9.39
N GLU A 54 -3.30 8.73 -9.44
CA GLU A 54 -3.48 9.53 -10.66
C GLU A 54 -2.49 9.13 -11.77
N LEU A 55 -1.22 8.92 -11.42
CA LEU A 55 -0.21 8.42 -12.35
C LEU A 55 -0.56 7.03 -12.91
N ALA A 56 -1.08 6.12 -12.07
CA ALA A 56 -1.51 4.81 -12.52
C ALA A 56 -2.72 4.90 -13.48
N MET A 57 -3.69 5.76 -13.15
CA MET A 57 -4.85 6.04 -14.01
C MET A 57 -4.47 6.74 -15.30
N ALA A 58 -3.42 7.57 -15.30
CA ALA A 58 -2.91 8.20 -16.52
C ALA A 58 -2.26 7.18 -17.47
N GLU A 59 -1.60 6.15 -16.93
CA GLU A 59 -0.94 5.11 -17.73
C GLU A 59 -1.95 4.10 -18.32
N TYR A 60 -3.03 3.79 -17.58
CA TYR A 60 -3.97 2.73 -17.98
C TYR A 60 -5.42 3.18 -17.91
N PRO A 61 -6.24 2.86 -18.94
CA PRO A 61 -7.68 3.16 -18.89
C PRO A 61 -8.40 2.36 -17.80
N ARG A 62 -7.88 1.16 -17.45
CA ARG A 62 -8.38 0.32 -16.36
C ARG A 62 -7.25 -0.03 -15.43
N MET A 63 -7.47 0.14 -14.13
CA MET A 63 -6.52 -0.13 -13.07
C MET A 63 -7.11 -1.16 -12.10
N LEU A 64 -6.32 -2.20 -11.79
CA LEU A 64 -6.53 -3.05 -10.63
C LEU A 64 -5.72 -2.49 -9.47
N ALA A 65 -6.41 -2.09 -8.40
CA ALA A 65 -5.80 -1.68 -7.15
C ALA A 65 -6.12 -2.69 -6.06
N PHE A 66 -5.15 -3.04 -5.23
CA PHE A 66 -5.42 -3.92 -4.09
C PHE A 66 -4.47 -3.66 -2.93
N ARG A 67 -5.00 -3.90 -1.71
CA ARG A 67 -4.24 -3.80 -0.48
C ARG A 67 -3.71 -5.17 -0.05
N VAL A 68 -2.48 -5.19 0.45
CA VAL A 68 -1.85 -6.34 1.10
C VAL A 68 -1.09 -5.88 2.34
N ASP A 69 -1.13 -6.69 3.38
CA ASP A 69 -0.34 -6.48 4.60
C ASP A 69 0.78 -7.54 4.65
N LEU A 70 2.02 -7.07 4.79
CA LEU A 70 3.22 -7.91 4.87
C LEU A 70 3.76 -7.86 6.30
N ARG A 71 3.88 -9.03 6.93
CA ARG A 71 4.30 -9.17 8.33
C ARG A 71 5.67 -9.84 8.41
N LEU A 72 6.42 -9.50 9.45
CA LEU A 72 7.64 -10.25 9.79
C LEU A 72 7.28 -11.50 10.61
N PRO A 73 8.03 -12.60 10.47
CA PRO A 73 7.79 -13.83 11.21
C PRO A 73 8.08 -13.67 12.70
N ARG A 74 7.49 -14.56 13.50
CA ARG A 74 7.80 -14.71 14.93
C ARG A 74 8.71 -15.92 15.13
N GLY A 75 9.69 -15.80 16.03
CA GLY A 75 10.54 -16.93 16.40
C GLY A 75 11.53 -17.40 15.34
N ILE A 76 11.67 -16.67 14.24
CA ILE A 76 12.68 -16.89 13.22
C ILE A 76 13.67 -15.74 13.27
N GLU A 77 14.95 -16.05 13.39
CA GLU A 77 16.01 -15.07 13.29
C GLU A 77 16.16 -14.63 11.84
N LEU A 78 16.09 -13.33 11.63
CA LEU A 78 16.21 -12.70 10.33
C LEU A 78 17.54 -11.95 10.21
N GLN A 79 18.01 -11.77 8.99
CA GLN A 79 19.16 -10.92 8.73
C GLN A 79 18.82 -9.44 9.08
N ASP A 80 19.81 -8.67 9.50
CA ASP A 80 19.66 -7.29 9.99
C ASP A 80 18.88 -6.37 9.06
N TYR A 81 19.06 -6.55 7.74
CA TYR A 81 18.34 -5.74 6.75
C TYR A 81 16.81 -5.92 6.81
N ALA A 82 16.31 -7.04 7.33
CA ALA A 82 14.87 -7.31 7.44
C ALA A 82 14.18 -6.33 8.41
N ASN A 83 14.93 -5.75 9.32
CA ASN A 83 14.46 -4.72 10.25
C ASN A 83 14.61 -3.29 9.69
N THR A 84 15.02 -3.15 8.43
CA THR A 84 15.19 -1.87 7.73
C THR A 84 14.28 -1.79 6.51
N ASN A 85 14.21 -0.60 5.87
CA ASN A 85 13.48 -0.43 4.63
C ASN A 85 14.07 -1.21 3.43
N GLN A 86 15.21 -1.87 3.59
CA GLN A 86 15.75 -2.73 2.55
C GLN A 86 14.82 -3.92 2.26
N VAL A 87 14.14 -4.44 3.27
CA VAL A 87 13.23 -5.58 3.08
C VAL A 87 12.07 -5.25 2.15
N ILE A 88 11.44 -4.08 2.33
CA ILE A 88 10.34 -3.66 1.46
C ILE A 88 10.85 -3.29 0.05
N SER A 89 12.05 -2.76 -0.07
CA SER A 89 12.69 -2.50 -1.37
C SER A 89 12.96 -3.81 -2.14
N ARG A 90 13.51 -4.82 -1.46
CA ARG A 90 13.73 -6.18 -2.03
C ARG A 90 12.42 -6.85 -2.44
N PHE A 91 11.36 -6.68 -1.65
CA PHE A 91 10.04 -7.17 -2.00
C PHE A 91 9.56 -6.60 -3.34
N PHE A 92 9.58 -5.27 -3.51
CA PHE A 92 9.11 -4.64 -4.74
C PHE A 92 10.00 -4.95 -5.94
N GLU A 93 11.31 -5.07 -5.75
CA GLU A 93 12.22 -5.51 -6.81
C GLU A 93 11.87 -6.91 -7.29
N SER A 94 11.72 -7.87 -6.37
CA SER A 94 11.34 -9.24 -6.67
C SER A 94 9.96 -9.33 -7.33
N PHE A 95 8.97 -8.64 -6.76
CA PHE A 95 7.60 -8.61 -7.28
C PHE A 95 7.54 -8.04 -8.70
N THR A 96 8.22 -6.92 -8.95
CA THR A 96 8.29 -6.30 -10.28
C THR A 96 8.94 -7.20 -11.31
N LYS A 97 10.02 -7.93 -10.93
CA LYS A 97 10.67 -8.92 -11.80
C LYS A 97 9.70 -10.05 -12.16
N LYS A 98 8.90 -10.54 -11.20
CA LYS A 98 7.90 -11.61 -11.45
C LYS A 98 6.77 -11.12 -12.38
N ILE A 99 6.30 -9.89 -12.23
CA ILE A 99 5.31 -9.28 -13.13
C ILE A 99 5.87 -9.18 -14.55
N ARG A 100 7.09 -8.69 -14.72
CA ARG A 100 7.76 -8.59 -16.04
C ARG A 100 7.98 -9.97 -16.67
N TYR A 101 8.42 -10.95 -15.90
CA TYR A 101 8.60 -12.32 -16.36
C TYR A 101 7.28 -12.93 -16.86
N HIS A 102 6.22 -12.79 -16.10
CA HIS A 102 4.89 -13.26 -16.51
C HIS A 102 4.43 -12.61 -17.82
N GLN A 103 4.62 -11.31 -17.98
CA GLN A 103 4.29 -10.61 -19.22
C GLN A 103 5.13 -11.09 -20.41
N GLY A 104 6.41 -11.40 -20.20
CA GLY A 104 7.26 -12.03 -21.19
C GLY A 104 6.71 -13.39 -21.65
N LYS A 105 6.25 -14.23 -20.70
CA LYS A 105 5.63 -15.54 -21.00
C LYS A 105 4.31 -15.38 -21.78
N VAL A 106 3.45 -14.42 -21.39
CA VAL A 106 2.22 -14.12 -22.12
C VAL A 106 2.54 -13.69 -23.56
N ARG A 107 3.53 -12.79 -23.74
CA ARG A 107 3.94 -12.35 -25.08
C ARG A 107 4.49 -13.51 -25.94
N GLN A 108 5.26 -14.40 -25.37
CA GLN A 108 5.79 -15.59 -26.08
C GLN A 108 4.65 -16.54 -26.51
N ARG A 109 3.63 -16.71 -25.65
CA ARG A 109 2.51 -17.61 -25.92
C ARG A 109 1.51 -17.02 -26.92
N ASP A 110 1.13 -15.76 -26.72
CA ASP A 110 -0.01 -15.11 -27.37
C ASP A 110 0.41 -14.07 -28.43
N GLY A 111 1.73 -13.90 -28.67
CA GLY A 111 2.28 -12.89 -29.57
C GLY A 111 2.25 -11.46 -29.04
N TYR A 112 1.41 -11.18 -28.03
CA TYR A 112 1.23 -9.87 -27.43
C TYR A 112 0.98 -9.97 -25.91
N ALA A 113 1.48 -9.01 -25.17
CA ALA A 113 1.14 -8.82 -23.74
C ALA A 113 0.87 -7.33 -23.46
N ARG A 114 -0.17 -7.06 -22.69
CA ARG A 114 -0.46 -5.71 -22.23
C ARG A 114 0.60 -5.30 -21.20
N GLY A 115 1.31 -4.20 -21.48
CA GLY A 115 2.33 -3.67 -20.56
C GLY A 115 1.75 -3.40 -19.17
N CYS A 116 2.55 -3.62 -18.12
CA CYS A 116 2.16 -3.31 -16.76
C CYS A 116 3.39 -2.85 -15.96
N LYS A 117 3.45 -1.59 -15.63
CA LYS A 117 4.34 -1.03 -14.63
C LYS A 117 3.70 -1.25 -13.26
N VAL A 118 4.45 -1.73 -12.31
CA VAL A 118 3.99 -1.87 -10.92
C VAL A 118 4.11 -0.52 -10.25
N ARG A 119 2.97 0.08 -9.87
CA ARG A 119 2.95 1.23 -8.97
C ARG A 119 2.51 0.80 -7.59
N TYR A 120 3.00 1.47 -6.56
CA TYR A 120 2.70 1.10 -5.19
C TYR A 120 2.83 2.29 -4.23
N VAL A 121 2.13 2.17 -3.12
CA VAL A 121 2.31 2.97 -1.91
C VAL A 121 2.45 2.00 -0.75
N TRP A 122 3.36 2.28 0.18
CA TRP A 122 3.50 1.47 1.38
C TRP A 122 3.64 2.35 2.62
N SER A 123 3.18 1.83 3.74
CA SER A 123 3.45 2.40 5.06
C SER A 123 3.97 1.32 5.99
N ARG A 124 4.98 1.67 6.79
CA ARG A 124 5.53 0.85 7.84
C ARG A 124 4.88 1.22 9.16
N GLU A 125 4.46 0.22 9.90
CA GLU A 125 3.93 0.37 11.24
C GLU A 125 4.66 -0.58 12.19
N VAL A 126 4.76 -0.18 13.46
CA VAL A 126 5.31 -1.03 14.52
C VAL A 126 4.12 -1.50 15.37
N GLY A 127 3.90 -2.80 15.42
CA GLY A 127 2.84 -3.41 16.23
C GLY A 127 3.13 -3.32 17.73
N GLN A 128 2.16 -3.69 18.55
CA GLN A 128 2.26 -3.67 20.03
C GLN A 128 3.44 -4.48 20.58
N GLU A 129 3.89 -5.51 19.85
CA GLU A 129 5.05 -6.34 20.22
C GLU A 129 6.38 -5.80 19.64
N GLY A 130 6.42 -4.55 19.18
CA GLY A 130 7.62 -3.95 18.58
C GLY A 130 7.99 -4.45 17.19
N LYS A 131 7.19 -5.35 16.58
CA LYS A 131 7.46 -5.89 15.25
C LYS A 131 6.90 -5.02 14.15
N GLN A 132 7.72 -4.84 13.13
CA GLN A 132 7.35 -4.08 11.94
C GLN A 132 6.39 -4.89 11.07
N HIS A 133 5.45 -4.21 10.45
CA HIS A 133 4.63 -4.72 9.36
C HIS A 133 4.39 -3.60 8.34
N TYR A 134 4.11 -4.00 7.12
CA TYR A 134 3.91 -3.08 6.02
C TYR A 134 2.48 -3.21 5.51
N HIS A 135 1.79 -2.07 5.43
CA HIS A 135 0.56 -1.95 4.65
C HIS A 135 0.93 -1.46 3.26
N VAL A 136 0.53 -2.19 2.27
CA VAL A 136 0.92 -1.94 0.88
C VAL A 136 -0.32 -1.80 0.02
N LEU A 137 -0.38 -0.75 -0.80
CA LEU A 137 -1.30 -0.61 -1.92
C LEU A 137 -0.52 -0.89 -3.20
N ILE A 138 -0.98 -1.84 -4.02
CA ILE A 138 -0.41 -2.16 -5.32
C ILE A 138 -1.41 -1.76 -6.41
N LEU A 139 -0.89 -1.11 -7.46
CA LEU A 139 -1.65 -0.62 -8.60
C LEU A 139 -1.07 -1.25 -9.88
N LEU A 140 -1.91 -1.94 -10.63
CA LEU A 140 -1.53 -2.66 -11.86
C LEU A 140 -2.45 -2.30 -13.02
N ASN A 141 -2.01 -2.58 -14.25
CA ASN A 141 -2.86 -2.50 -15.42
C ASN A 141 -4.01 -3.51 -15.32
N GLY A 142 -5.25 -3.03 -15.14
CA GLY A 142 -6.46 -3.85 -15.03
C GLY A 142 -6.80 -4.66 -16.29
N ASN A 143 -6.27 -4.26 -17.44
CA ASN A 143 -6.39 -5.03 -18.67
C ASN A 143 -5.39 -6.19 -18.76
N ALA A 144 -4.32 -6.18 -17.94
CA ALA A 144 -3.33 -7.26 -17.86
C ALA A 144 -3.63 -8.21 -16.68
N TYR A 145 -4.18 -7.68 -15.59
CA TYR A 145 -4.48 -8.41 -14.36
C TYR A 145 -5.88 -8.03 -13.87
N TYR A 146 -6.80 -8.99 -13.85
CA TYR A 146 -8.20 -8.75 -13.50
C TYR A 146 -8.48 -8.88 -12.01
N THR A 147 -7.75 -9.77 -11.30
CA THR A 147 -7.94 -10.07 -9.88
C THR A 147 -6.65 -10.53 -9.23
N VAL A 148 -6.56 -10.41 -7.92
CA VAL A 148 -5.46 -10.95 -7.11
C VAL A 148 -5.51 -12.49 -7.07
N GLY A 149 -6.68 -13.08 -7.24
CA GLY A 149 -6.90 -14.52 -7.16
C GLY A 149 -7.21 -15.01 -5.75
N ARG A 150 -7.26 -16.33 -5.58
CA ARG A 150 -7.55 -16.97 -4.28
C ARG A 150 -6.28 -17.46 -3.61
N LEU A 151 -6.22 -17.35 -2.29
CA LEU A 151 -5.24 -18.03 -1.45
C LEU A 151 -5.32 -19.54 -1.70
N ARG A 152 -4.17 -20.22 -1.79
CA ARG A 152 -4.05 -21.67 -2.00
C ARG A 152 -4.58 -22.17 -3.36
N SER A 153 -4.53 -21.33 -4.40
CA SER A 153 -4.76 -21.79 -5.77
C SER A 153 -3.59 -22.63 -6.25
N GLU A 154 -3.84 -23.76 -6.90
CA GLU A 154 -2.82 -24.58 -7.59
C GLU A 154 -2.19 -23.85 -8.79
N ARG A 155 -2.86 -22.82 -9.29
CA ARG A 155 -2.35 -21.97 -10.37
C ARG A 155 -1.56 -20.81 -9.80
N VAL A 156 -0.50 -20.40 -10.51
CA VAL A 156 0.28 -19.20 -10.18
C VAL A 156 -0.64 -17.99 -10.19
N SER A 157 -0.98 -17.50 -9.00
CA SER A 157 -1.86 -16.35 -8.77
C SER A 157 -1.04 -15.08 -8.45
N MET A 158 -1.70 -13.93 -8.34
CA MET A 158 -1.05 -12.73 -7.86
C MET A 158 -0.57 -12.91 -6.41
N ILE A 159 -1.39 -13.59 -5.59
CA ILE A 159 -1.04 -13.88 -4.18
C ILE A 159 0.23 -14.72 -4.09
N SER A 160 0.36 -15.80 -4.89
CA SER A 160 1.57 -16.62 -4.86
C SER A 160 2.82 -15.85 -5.29
N ARG A 161 2.69 -14.88 -6.22
CA ARG A 161 3.79 -13.99 -6.58
C ARG A 161 4.19 -13.06 -5.44
N ILE A 162 3.21 -12.61 -4.64
CA ILE A 162 3.44 -11.78 -3.46
C ILE A 162 4.14 -12.59 -2.38
N GLU A 163 3.63 -13.81 -2.07
CA GLU A 163 4.24 -14.72 -1.09
C GLU A 163 5.67 -15.07 -1.46
N ASP A 164 5.91 -15.48 -2.70
CA ASP A 164 7.25 -15.73 -3.25
C ASP A 164 8.19 -14.52 -3.15
N SER A 165 7.63 -13.31 -3.38
CA SER A 165 8.43 -12.08 -3.33
C SER A 165 8.77 -11.70 -1.89
N TRP A 166 7.83 -11.93 -0.96
CA TRP A 166 8.06 -11.69 0.46
C TRP A 166 9.03 -12.71 1.05
N ALA A 167 8.91 -13.99 0.69
CA ALA A 167 9.86 -15.03 1.06
C ALA A 167 11.28 -14.67 0.62
N GLY A 168 11.47 -14.33 -0.65
CA GLY A 168 12.77 -13.92 -1.17
C GLY A 168 13.32 -12.63 -0.53
N ALA A 169 12.44 -11.67 -0.18
CA ALA A 169 12.83 -10.45 0.53
C ALA A 169 13.32 -10.74 1.95
N LEU A 170 12.74 -11.73 2.62
CA LEU A 170 13.13 -12.14 3.98
C LEU A 170 14.29 -13.15 3.99
N GLY A 171 14.66 -13.75 2.85
CA GLY A 171 15.62 -14.86 2.78
C GLY A 171 15.06 -16.17 3.33
N LEU A 172 13.73 -16.36 3.23
CA LEU A 172 12.99 -17.51 3.75
C LEU A 172 12.39 -18.35 2.61
N SER A 173 11.97 -19.56 2.93
CA SER A 173 11.13 -20.36 2.02
C SER A 173 9.68 -19.86 2.01
N VAL A 174 8.92 -20.23 0.96
CA VAL A 174 7.50 -19.86 0.85
C VAL A 174 6.68 -20.45 2.01
N ASP A 175 7.01 -21.65 2.46
CA ASP A 175 6.31 -22.28 3.60
C ASP A 175 6.52 -21.52 4.91
N GLN A 176 7.70 -20.93 5.11
CA GLN A 176 8.00 -20.11 6.30
C GLN A 176 7.29 -18.76 6.32
N VAL A 177 6.88 -18.24 5.16
CA VAL A 177 6.10 -16.98 5.07
C VAL A 177 4.60 -17.20 4.99
N ARG A 178 4.15 -18.44 5.06
CA ARG A 178 2.72 -18.76 5.05
C ARG A 178 1.99 -18.06 6.20
N GLY A 179 0.95 -17.27 5.87
CA GLY A 179 0.20 -16.44 6.83
C GLY A 179 0.85 -15.09 7.19
N LEU A 180 2.06 -14.80 6.68
CA LEU A 180 2.68 -13.47 6.83
C LEU A 180 2.21 -12.47 5.76
N VAL A 181 1.67 -12.97 4.66
CA VAL A 181 0.98 -12.19 3.63
C VAL A 181 -0.52 -12.27 3.90
N HIS A 182 -1.12 -11.12 4.17
CA HIS A 182 -2.54 -11.02 4.48
C HIS A 182 -3.22 -10.09 3.47
N ILE A 183 -4.23 -10.61 2.79
CA ILE A 183 -5.12 -9.82 1.92
C ILE A 183 -6.37 -9.49 2.75
N PRO A 184 -6.60 -8.22 3.12
CA PRO A 184 -7.80 -7.84 3.86
C PRO A 184 -9.08 -8.12 3.08
N GLU A 185 -10.19 -8.25 3.78
CA GLU A 185 -11.51 -8.32 3.11
C GLU A 185 -11.77 -7.08 2.27
N ASN A 186 -12.41 -7.25 1.12
CA ASN A 186 -12.72 -6.19 0.16
C ASN A 186 -11.47 -5.34 -0.20
N ALA A 187 -10.34 -6.02 -0.43
CA ALA A 187 -9.06 -5.36 -0.69
C ALA A 187 -8.88 -4.94 -2.15
N GLU A 188 -9.71 -5.44 -3.08
CA GLU A 188 -9.60 -5.21 -4.53
C GLU A 188 -10.55 -4.11 -4.99
N TYR A 189 -10.04 -3.24 -5.88
CA TYR A 189 -10.79 -2.16 -6.54
C TYR A 189 -10.45 -2.16 -8.02
N ARG A 190 -11.46 -1.95 -8.85
CA ARG A 190 -11.33 -1.87 -10.31
C ARG A 190 -11.74 -0.49 -10.78
N ILE A 191 -10.75 0.33 -11.03
CA ILE A 191 -10.98 1.69 -11.47
C ILE A 191 -10.99 1.72 -12.99
N ASP A 192 -12.06 2.22 -13.59
CA ASP A 192 -12.14 2.54 -15.01
C ASP A 192 -12.11 4.06 -15.17
N ARG A 193 -11.20 4.57 -16.00
CA ARG A 193 -11.11 6.02 -16.30
C ARG A 193 -12.38 6.55 -16.98
N TYR A 194 -13.06 5.68 -17.72
CA TYR A 194 -14.25 6.02 -18.49
C TYR A 194 -15.50 5.41 -17.86
N VAL A 195 -15.68 5.63 -16.55
CA VAL A 195 -16.88 5.21 -15.83
C VAL A 195 -18.13 5.70 -16.56
N ARG A 196 -19.03 4.81 -16.92
CA ARG A 196 -20.32 5.16 -17.49
C ARG A 196 -21.23 5.70 -16.37
N ARG A 197 -22.25 6.46 -16.75
CA ARG A 197 -23.16 7.11 -15.81
C ARG A 197 -23.83 6.16 -14.82
N ASP A 198 -24.04 4.90 -15.24
CA ASP A 198 -24.69 3.84 -14.46
C ASP A 198 -23.70 2.90 -13.75
N ASP A 199 -22.38 3.07 -13.94
CA ASP A 199 -21.35 2.28 -13.29
C ASP A 199 -20.93 2.93 -11.96
N VAL A 200 -20.49 2.11 -11.01
CA VAL A 200 -19.97 2.59 -9.73
C VAL A 200 -18.52 3.06 -9.91
N ASP A 201 -18.27 4.32 -9.60
CA ASP A 201 -16.89 4.81 -9.46
C ASP A 201 -16.29 4.32 -8.15
N GLU A 202 -15.35 3.38 -8.25
CA GLU A 202 -14.66 2.80 -7.08
C GLU A 202 -13.50 3.67 -6.58
N LEU A 203 -13.13 4.77 -7.25
CA LEU A 203 -12.01 5.63 -6.84
C LEU A 203 -12.20 6.24 -5.44
N PRO A 204 -13.39 6.77 -5.07
CA PRO A 204 -13.62 7.26 -3.72
C PRO A 204 -13.45 6.16 -2.65
N ALA A 205 -13.96 4.95 -2.91
CA ALA A 205 -13.85 3.81 -2.01
C ALA A 205 -12.39 3.33 -1.86
N LEU A 206 -11.65 3.28 -2.96
CA LEU A 206 -10.21 2.99 -2.96
C LEU A 206 -9.45 4.02 -2.13
N PHE A 207 -9.68 5.32 -2.37
CA PHE A 207 -8.97 6.37 -1.65
C PHE A 207 -9.29 6.37 -0.16
N HIS A 208 -10.57 6.22 0.19
CA HIS A 208 -11.00 6.04 1.58
C HIS A 208 -10.24 4.89 2.25
N ARG A 209 -10.20 3.71 1.62
CA ARG A 209 -9.47 2.56 2.16
C ARG A 209 -7.97 2.79 2.27
N ALA A 210 -7.36 3.40 1.25
CA ALA A 210 -5.93 3.63 1.17
C ALA A 210 -5.46 4.78 2.08
N SER A 211 -6.33 5.72 2.47
CA SER A 211 -6.01 6.80 3.40
C SER A 211 -5.46 6.29 4.73
N TYR A 212 -5.84 5.06 5.13
CA TYR A 212 -5.27 4.38 6.30
C TYR A 212 -3.73 4.39 6.31
N LEU A 213 -3.09 4.27 5.15
CA LEU A 213 -1.63 4.27 5.03
C LEU A 213 -1.01 5.62 5.45
N CYS A 214 -1.81 6.68 5.43
CA CYS A 214 -1.40 8.06 5.69
C CYS A 214 -1.68 8.54 7.12
N LYS A 215 -2.33 7.71 7.98
CA LYS A 215 -2.63 8.06 9.37
C LYS A 215 -1.37 8.36 10.16
N VAL A 216 -1.47 9.26 11.14
CA VAL A 216 -0.37 9.59 12.06
C VAL A 216 -0.10 8.45 13.04
N ALA A 217 -1.18 7.89 13.59
CA ALA A 217 -1.09 6.81 14.57
C ALA A 217 -0.27 5.61 14.04
N THR A 218 0.56 5.04 14.91
CA THR A 218 1.42 3.89 14.60
C THR A 218 2.62 4.17 13.69
N LYS A 219 2.86 5.42 13.28
CA LYS A 219 4.10 5.81 12.60
C LYS A 219 5.21 5.99 13.62
N SER A 220 6.39 5.44 13.31
CA SER A 220 7.59 5.60 14.11
C SER A 220 8.56 6.53 13.39
N PHE A 221 9.13 7.46 14.14
CA PHE A 221 10.13 8.42 13.65
C PHE A 221 11.40 8.30 14.50
N GLY A 222 12.53 8.74 13.98
CA GLY A 222 13.80 8.78 14.72
C GLY A 222 14.69 7.55 14.59
N ASP A 223 14.20 6.44 13.99
CA ASP A 223 14.97 5.22 13.75
C ASP A 223 15.74 5.22 12.41
N ARG A 224 15.83 6.36 11.75
CA ARG A 224 16.45 6.56 10.43
C ARG A 224 15.80 5.74 9.30
N GLN A 225 14.61 5.22 9.51
CA GLN A 225 13.84 4.50 8.51
C GLN A 225 12.64 5.33 8.05
N HIS A 226 12.27 5.19 6.79
CA HIS A 226 11.06 5.83 6.29
C HIS A 226 9.82 5.07 6.78
N GLY A 227 8.84 5.81 7.29
CA GLY A 227 7.52 5.26 7.68
C GLY A 227 6.54 5.14 6.52
N PHE A 228 6.90 5.68 5.32
CA PHE A 228 6.06 5.73 4.15
C PHE A 228 6.91 5.83 2.87
N GLY A 229 6.41 5.28 1.76
CA GLY A 229 7.06 5.40 0.48
C GLY A 229 6.14 5.06 -0.69
N ILE A 230 6.53 5.52 -1.87
CA ILE A 230 5.81 5.34 -3.14
C ILE A 230 6.75 4.81 -4.22
N SER A 231 6.17 4.22 -5.27
CA SER A 231 6.92 3.90 -6.48
C SER A 231 7.41 5.18 -7.15
N ARG A 232 8.65 5.19 -7.58
CA ARG A 232 9.20 6.29 -8.39
C ARG A 232 8.58 6.28 -9.79
N GLY A 233 8.49 7.47 -10.40
CA GLY A 233 7.89 7.73 -11.69
C GLY A 233 8.48 6.95 -12.88
#